data_b470abc5ba4402fc48e679fc4fdf6987
#
_entry.id   b470abc5ba4402fc48e679fc4fdf6987
#
_cell.length_a   1.000
_cell.length_b   1.000
_cell.length_c   1.000
_cell.angle_alpha   90.00
_cell.angle_beta   90.00
_cell.angle_gamma   90.00
#
_symmetry.space_group_name_H-M   'P 1'
#
loop_
_entity.id
_entity.type
_entity.pdbx_description
1 polymer ?
#
loop_
_entity_poly.entity_id
_entity_poly.type
_entity_poly.pdbx_seq_one_letter_code
_entity_poly.pdbx_strand_id
1 'polypeptide(L)'
;MGWHSAAFWPKSAAMNRPRLLLASIHDVSPRFEREICELVDLLAPHVGERLAMLVVPNHWGDAPIVPGSPFAARLRRWADAGVEMFLHGYFHRDSSAHPKLAARARAGLMTAGEGEFLGLGHEAAAARIVQGRTLIEDVTGRPVAGFVAPAWLYGRGTVDALADCGMPLAEDHLRVWSPATGRELARGPVITWASRTALRLGSSLAAAAALRHAPMKVLRVGVHPPDIRHPALVRSIDKTLKTAVQSRQPASYAQLMDAGVGRMIA
;
A
#
# COMPACT_ATOMS: atom_id res chain seq x y z
N MET A 1 -33.43 29.30 50.44
CA MET A 1 -32.17 29.68 49.75
C MET A 1 -31.47 28.44 49.33
N GLY A 2 -31.65 28.02 48.07
CA GLY A 2 -31.06 26.79 47.48
C GLY A 2 -30.00 27.15 46.47
N TRP A 3 -28.76 26.79 46.75
CA TRP A 3 -27.64 26.97 45.83
C TRP A 3 -27.57 25.78 44.90
N HIS A 4 -27.91 25.96 43.61
CA HIS A 4 -27.63 24.99 42.60
C HIS A 4 -26.18 25.15 42.13
N SER A 5 -25.32 24.24 42.59
CA SER A 5 -23.94 24.13 42.09
C SER A 5 -24.01 23.49 40.72
N ALA A 6 -23.78 24.29 39.65
CA ALA A 6 -23.60 23.80 38.30
C ALA A 6 -22.25 23.10 38.23
N ALA A 7 -22.25 21.76 38.10
CA ALA A 7 -21.05 20.98 37.84
C ALA A 7 -20.47 21.36 36.47
N PHE A 8 -19.32 22.01 36.48
CA PHE A 8 -18.55 22.40 35.31
C PHE A 8 -17.84 21.12 34.79
N TRP A 9 -18.44 20.42 33.84
CA TRP A 9 -17.77 19.35 33.11
C TRP A 9 -16.72 19.98 32.19
N PRO A 10 -15.42 19.67 32.36
CA PRO A 10 -14.43 20.17 31.41
C PRO A 10 -14.75 19.58 30.02
N LYS A 11 -14.95 20.44 29.04
CA LYS A 11 -15.07 20.08 27.63
C LYS A 11 -13.87 19.19 27.31
N SER A 12 -14.12 17.91 27.02
CA SER A 12 -13.12 16.96 26.57
C SER A 12 -12.29 17.63 25.48
N ALA A 13 -11.03 17.89 25.77
CA ALA A 13 -10.09 18.38 24.77
C ALA A 13 -10.08 17.36 23.65
N ALA A 14 -10.52 17.75 22.46
CA ALA A 14 -10.44 16.93 21.27
C ALA A 14 -8.96 16.60 21.09
N MET A 15 -8.55 15.40 21.52
CA MET A 15 -7.19 14.92 21.37
C MET A 15 -6.84 15.01 19.88
N ASN A 16 -5.95 15.94 19.56
CA ASN A 16 -5.49 16.16 18.20
C ASN A 16 -4.76 14.87 17.78
N ARG A 17 -5.46 14.01 17.01
CA ARG A 17 -4.89 12.72 16.59
C ARG A 17 -3.60 12.98 15.82
N PRO A 18 -2.52 12.23 16.09
CA PRO A 18 -1.26 12.41 15.41
C PRO A 18 -1.44 12.24 13.90
N ARG A 19 -0.73 13.04 13.13
CA ARG A 19 -0.61 12.82 11.69
C ARG A 19 0.22 11.57 11.47
N LEU A 20 -0.16 10.74 10.51
CA LEU A 20 0.48 9.46 10.25
C LEU A 20 1.29 9.50 8.94
N LEU A 21 2.37 8.73 8.93
CA LEU A 21 3.15 8.39 7.74
C LEU A 21 3.02 6.87 7.52
N LEU A 22 2.49 6.47 6.37
CA LEU A 22 2.50 5.09 5.89
C LEU A 22 3.52 4.96 4.76
N ALA A 23 4.38 3.96 4.85
CA ALA A 23 5.37 3.66 3.84
C ALA A 23 5.19 2.24 3.31
N SER A 24 5.36 2.05 2.00
CA SER A 24 5.25 0.74 1.37
C SER A 24 6.31 0.53 0.28
N ILE A 25 6.78 -0.71 0.15
CA ILE A 25 7.58 -1.18 -0.97
C ILE A 25 6.67 -2.04 -1.85
N HIS A 26 6.53 -1.65 -3.11
CA HIS A 26 5.74 -2.33 -4.13
C HIS A 26 6.57 -3.44 -4.82
N ASP A 27 5.92 -4.29 -5.60
CA ASP A 27 6.51 -5.32 -6.47
C ASP A 27 7.44 -6.29 -5.73
N VAL A 28 7.17 -6.54 -4.45
CA VAL A 28 8.00 -7.42 -3.62
C VAL A 28 7.92 -8.84 -4.13
N SER A 29 9.01 -9.31 -4.75
CA SER A 29 9.09 -10.62 -5.41
C SER A 29 10.55 -11.07 -5.54
N PRO A 30 10.81 -12.38 -5.79
CA PRO A 30 12.18 -12.88 -6.00
C PRO A 30 12.93 -12.16 -7.14
N ARG A 31 12.19 -11.63 -8.12
CA ARG A 31 12.73 -10.89 -9.26
C ARG A 31 13.56 -9.67 -8.85
N PHE A 32 13.22 -9.03 -7.76
CA PHE A 32 13.79 -7.76 -7.32
C PHE A 32 14.42 -7.85 -5.92
N GLU A 33 14.83 -9.05 -5.48
CA GLU A 33 15.29 -9.29 -4.11
C GLU A 33 16.37 -8.31 -3.66
N ARG A 34 17.35 -8.00 -4.52
CA ARG A 34 18.44 -7.07 -4.21
C ARG A 34 17.92 -5.65 -4.01
N GLU A 35 17.15 -5.15 -4.99
CA GLU A 35 16.60 -3.80 -4.94
C GLU A 35 15.65 -3.60 -3.75
N ILE A 36 14.90 -4.65 -3.38
CA ILE A 36 14.03 -4.63 -2.19
C ILE A 36 14.86 -4.47 -0.92
N CYS A 37 15.97 -5.20 -0.79
CA CYS A 37 16.87 -5.05 0.37
C CYS A 37 17.44 -3.62 0.45
N GLU A 38 17.90 -3.06 -0.67
CA GLU A 38 18.41 -1.69 -0.75
C GLU A 38 17.32 -0.66 -0.38
N LEU A 39 16.05 -0.90 -0.77
CA LEU A 39 14.92 -0.05 -0.37
C LEU A 39 14.61 -0.17 1.12
N VAL A 40 14.67 -1.37 1.69
CA VAL A 40 14.51 -1.56 3.15
C VAL A 40 15.58 -0.76 3.89
N ASP A 41 16.84 -0.85 3.47
CA ASP A 41 17.95 -0.11 4.07
C ASP A 41 17.77 1.42 3.94
N LEU A 42 17.18 1.88 2.85
CA LEU A 42 16.85 3.31 2.64
C LEU A 42 15.71 3.79 3.54
N LEU A 43 14.68 2.96 3.75
CA LEU A 43 13.47 3.36 4.47
C LEU A 43 13.61 3.17 6.00
N ALA A 44 14.29 2.12 6.44
CA ALA A 44 14.37 1.72 7.84
C ALA A 44 14.84 2.84 8.81
N PRO A 45 15.80 3.72 8.46
CA PRO A 45 16.20 4.83 9.34
C PRO A 45 15.08 5.83 9.64
N HIS A 46 14.03 5.87 8.81
CA HIS A 46 12.92 6.81 8.93
C HIS A 46 11.67 6.19 9.56
N VAL A 47 11.36 4.94 9.19
CA VAL A 47 10.09 4.30 9.57
C VAL A 47 10.25 3.05 10.42
N GLY A 48 11.48 2.55 10.56
CA GLY A 48 11.74 1.28 11.25
C GLY A 48 10.97 0.14 10.57
N GLU A 49 10.35 -0.68 11.38
CA GLU A 49 9.51 -1.81 10.96
C GLU A 49 8.06 -1.38 10.61
N ARG A 50 7.73 -0.09 10.72
CA ARG A 50 6.43 0.48 10.30
C ARG A 50 6.39 0.63 8.78
N LEU A 51 6.50 -0.51 8.11
CA LEU A 51 6.63 -0.64 6.65
C LEU A 51 5.64 -1.70 6.18
N ALA A 52 5.06 -1.49 5.01
CA ALA A 52 4.27 -2.50 4.31
C ALA A 52 5.04 -3.00 3.08
N MET A 53 4.97 -4.30 2.84
CA MET A 53 5.48 -4.96 1.65
C MET A 53 4.34 -5.46 0.79
N LEU A 54 4.26 -4.97 -0.44
CA LEU A 54 3.24 -5.34 -1.42
C LEU A 54 3.79 -6.50 -2.25
N VAL A 55 3.41 -7.71 -1.86
CA VAL A 55 3.99 -8.97 -2.33
C VAL A 55 3.28 -9.47 -3.58
N VAL A 56 4.05 -9.82 -4.61
CA VAL A 56 3.59 -10.44 -5.85
C VAL A 56 3.97 -11.92 -5.85
N PRO A 57 3.00 -12.86 -5.73
CA PRO A 57 3.24 -14.30 -5.64
C PRO A 57 4.06 -14.90 -6.77
N ASN A 58 3.81 -14.49 -8.02
CA ASN A 58 4.54 -14.97 -9.19
C ASN A 58 4.71 -13.84 -10.22
N HIS A 59 5.70 -12.99 -9.99
CA HIS A 59 5.90 -11.78 -10.79
C HIS A 59 6.09 -12.13 -12.29
N TRP A 60 5.14 -11.66 -13.11
CA TRP A 60 5.05 -11.88 -14.57
C TRP A 60 4.94 -13.35 -14.99
N GLY A 61 4.74 -14.29 -14.06
CA GLY A 61 4.63 -15.72 -14.32
C GLY A 61 5.97 -16.46 -14.41
N ASP A 62 7.08 -15.75 -14.20
CA ASP A 62 8.45 -16.28 -14.32
C ASP A 62 9.30 -16.16 -13.03
N ALA A 63 8.77 -15.51 -11.99
CA ALA A 63 9.47 -15.36 -10.72
C ALA A 63 8.57 -15.73 -9.51
N PRO A 64 8.21 -17.03 -9.36
CA PRO A 64 7.34 -17.50 -8.29
C PRO A 64 8.05 -17.44 -6.94
N ILE A 65 7.30 -17.11 -5.89
CA ILE A 65 7.72 -17.35 -4.52
C ILE A 65 7.60 -18.85 -4.25
N VAL A 66 8.74 -19.49 -3.99
CA VAL A 66 8.80 -20.93 -3.68
C VAL A 66 8.90 -21.08 -2.16
N PRO A 67 7.95 -21.79 -1.51
CA PRO A 67 8.04 -22.11 -0.09
C PRO A 67 9.37 -22.79 0.25
N GLY A 68 9.99 -22.39 1.36
CA GLY A 68 11.31 -22.91 1.77
C GLY A 68 12.51 -22.26 1.06
N SER A 69 12.29 -21.43 0.04
CA SER A 69 13.39 -20.70 -0.62
C SER A 69 14.01 -19.62 0.28
N PRO A 70 15.24 -19.16 -0.02
CA PRO A 70 15.87 -18.05 0.70
C PRO A 70 15.01 -16.78 0.74
N PHE A 71 14.32 -16.47 -0.37
CA PHE A 71 13.41 -15.31 -0.45
C PHE A 71 12.18 -15.49 0.46
N ALA A 72 11.56 -16.68 0.47
CA ALA A 72 10.46 -17.01 1.36
C ALA A 72 10.87 -16.88 2.84
N ALA A 73 12.06 -17.38 3.20
CA ALA A 73 12.61 -17.23 4.53
C ALA A 73 12.87 -15.75 4.90
N ARG A 74 13.23 -14.91 3.93
CA ARG A 74 13.41 -13.46 4.11
C ARG A 74 12.07 -12.76 4.35
N LEU A 75 11.03 -13.08 3.57
CA LEU A 75 9.67 -12.56 3.79
C LEU A 75 9.17 -12.89 5.20
N ARG A 76 9.38 -14.14 5.66
CA ARG A 76 9.03 -14.54 7.03
C ARG A 76 9.75 -13.70 8.07
N ARG A 77 11.07 -13.48 7.93
CA ARG A 77 11.82 -12.64 8.89
C ARG A 77 11.29 -11.20 8.95
N TRP A 78 10.95 -10.59 7.81
CA TRP A 78 10.33 -9.27 7.80
C TRP A 78 8.95 -9.25 8.47
N ALA A 79 8.13 -10.26 8.20
CA ALA A 79 6.83 -10.39 8.85
C ALA A 79 6.94 -10.61 10.37
N ASP A 80 7.93 -11.40 10.82
CA ASP A 80 8.20 -11.64 12.23
C ASP A 80 8.72 -10.38 12.94
N ALA A 81 9.44 -9.51 12.22
CA ALA A 81 9.86 -8.20 12.71
C ALA A 81 8.71 -7.17 12.78
N GLY A 82 7.53 -7.46 12.22
CA GLY A 82 6.36 -6.59 12.29
C GLY A 82 6.04 -5.83 11.00
N VAL A 83 6.77 -6.11 9.90
CA VAL A 83 6.45 -5.56 8.58
C VAL A 83 5.15 -6.16 8.07
N GLU A 84 4.21 -5.31 7.66
CA GLU A 84 2.90 -5.76 7.15
C GLU A 84 3.02 -6.30 5.72
N MET A 85 2.43 -7.48 5.47
CA MET A 85 2.40 -8.10 4.16
C MET A 85 1.06 -7.84 3.48
N PHE A 86 1.08 -7.26 2.29
CA PHE A 86 -0.07 -7.04 1.43
C PHE A 86 0.03 -7.93 0.19
N LEU A 87 -1.09 -8.40 -0.30
CA LEU A 87 -1.15 -9.02 -1.62
C LEU A 87 -1.17 -7.93 -2.70
N HIS A 88 -0.28 -8.04 -3.70
CA HIS A 88 -0.16 -7.06 -4.80
C HIS A 88 -0.38 -7.71 -6.18
N GLY A 89 -1.62 -8.14 -6.41
CA GLY A 89 -1.94 -9.00 -7.53
C GLY A 89 -1.36 -10.42 -7.35
N TYR A 90 -1.47 -11.25 -8.36
CA TYR A 90 -0.83 -12.56 -8.37
C TYR A 90 0.35 -12.62 -9.35
N PHE A 91 0.15 -12.09 -10.56
CA PHE A 91 1.16 -12.06 -11.61
C PHE A 91 1.74 -10.66 -11.86
N HIS A 92 1.08 -9.60 -11.39
CA HIS A 92 1.40 -8.22 -11.73
C HIS A 92 1.43 -7.95 -13.25
N ARG A 93 0.67 -8.73 -14.01
CA ARG A 93 0.59 -8.69 -15.46
C ARG A 93 -0.84 -8.74 -15.92
N ASP A 94 -1.23 -7.79 -16.78
CA ASP A 94 -2.53 -7.80 -17.42
C ASP A 94 -2.57 -8.89 -18.51
N SER A 95 -3.34 -9.92 -18.25
CA SER A 95 -3.61 -11.01 -19.20
C SER A 95 -5.06 -10.97 -19.71
N SER A 96 -5.82 -9.91 -19.38
CA SER A 96 -7.25 -9.81 -19.71
C SER A 96 -7.46 -9.34 -21.15
N ALA A 97 -8.41 -9.95 -21.84
CA ALA A 97 -8.90 -9.43 -23.11
C ALA A 97 -9.82 -8.23 -22.83
N HIS A 98 -9.32 -7.01 -23.05
CA HIS A 98 -10.14 -5.79 -22.91
C HIS A 98 -10.97 -5.57 -24.17
N PRO A 99 -12.31 -5.76 -24.14
CA PRO A 99 -13.17 -5.66 -25.32
C PRO A 99 -13.39 -4.22 -25.80
N LYS A 100 -13.07 -3.21 -24.96
CA LYS A 100 -13.26 -1.78 -25.31
C LYS A 100 -11.91 -1.13 -25.62
N LEU A 101 -11.80 -0.45 -26.77
CA LEU A 101 -10.60 0.26 -27.23
C LEU A 101 -10.08 1.27 -26.19
N ALA A 102 -10.99 1.98 -25.50
CA ALA A 102 -10.66 2.92 -24.44
C ALA A 102 -10.06 2.25 -23.20
N ALA A 103 -10.48 1.01 -22.86
CA ALA A 103 -9.90 0.23 -21.78
C ALA A 103 -8.49 -0.27 -22.16
N ARG A 104 -8.28 -0.71 -23.41
CA ARG A 104 -6.97 -1.06 -23.96
C ARG A 104 -5.99 0.11 -23.95
N ALA A 105 -6.44 1.30 -24.38
CA ALA A 105 -5.62 2.50 -24.38
C ALA A 105 -5.24 2.92 -22.95
N ARG A 106 -6.17 2.84 -22.00
CA ARG A 106 -5.93 3.13 -20.59
C ARG A 106 -4.99 2.12 -19.94
N ALA A 107 -5.19 0.82 -20.18
CA ALA A 107 -4.31 -0.24 -19.71
C ALA A 107 -2.91 -0.15 -20.32
N GLY A 108 -2.77 0.09 -21.63
CA GLY A 108 -1.47 0.18 -22.31
C GLY A 108 -0.68 1.44 -22.00
N LEU A 109 -1.34 2.63 -21.99
CA LEU A 109 -0.67 3.91 -21.77
C LEU A 109 -0.33 4.19 -20.31
N MET A 110 -1.20 3.79 -19.38
CA MET A 110 -1.04 4.09 -17.96
C MET A 110 -0.24 3.03 -17.20
N THR A 111 -0.28 1.75 -17.59
CA THR A 111 0.19 0.65 -16.78
C THR A 111 1.31 -0.19 -17.38
N ALA A 112 1.67 0.02 -18.66
CA ALA A 112 2.62 -0.85 -19.39
C ALA A 112 2.30 -2.36 -19.25
N GLY A 113 1.01 -2.72 -19.18
CA GLY A 113 0.55 -4.10 -19.03
C GLY A 113 0.43 -4.60 -17.59
N GLU A 114 0.43 -3.71 -16.61
CA GLU A 114 0.36 -4.06 -15.17
C GLU A 114 -1.06 -4.07 -14.59
N GLY A 115 -2.11 -3.81 -15.38
CA GLY A 115 -3.51 -3.73 -14.93
C GLY A 115 -4.19 -5.08 -14.65
N GLU A 116 -3.52 -6.03 -13.99
CA GLU A 116 -3.98 -7.41 -13.79
C GLU A 116 -5.45 -7.50 -13.32
N PHE A 117 -5.86 -6.65 -12.38
CA PHE A 117 -7.16 -6.70 -11.73
C PHE A 117 -8.19 -5.72 -12.34
N LEU A 118 -7.85 -5.03 -13.43
CA LEU A 118 -8.78 -4.10 -14.09
C LEU A 118 -9.88 -4.83 -14.89
N GLY A 119 -9.51 -5.92 -15.56
CA GLY A 119 -10.39 -6.64 -16.48
C GLY A 119 -10.97 -7.95 -15.93
N LEU A 120 -10.62 -8.36 -14.71
CA LEU A 120 -11.09 -9.62 -14.13
C LEU A 120 -12.56 -9.55 -13.70
N GLY A 121 -13.32 -10.61 -14.02
CA GLY A 121 -14.61 -10.86 -13.40
C GLY A 121 -14.44 -11.29 -11.92
N HIS A 122 -15.54 -11.28 -11.18
CA HIS A 122 -15.56 -11.58 -9.74
C HIS A 122 -14.87 -12.91 -9.39
N GLU A 123 -15.27 -14.02 -10.02
CA GLU A 123 -14.76 -15.36 -9.73
C GLU A 123 -13.23 -15.46 -9.98
N ALA A 124 -12.77 -14.92 -11.12
CA ALA A 124 -11.35 -14.94 -11.46
C ALA A 124 -10.52 -14.05 -10.51
N ALA A 125 -11.06 -12.90 -10.09
CA ALA A 125 -10.43 -12.04 -9.11
C ALA A 125 -10.37 -12.73 -7.73
N ALA A 126 -11.48 -13.31 -7.27
CA ALA A 126 -11.55 -14.05 -6.01
C ALA A 126 -10.56 -15.22 -5.98
N ALA A 127 -10.49 -16.02 -7.04
CA ALA A 127 -9.55 -17.14 -7.14
C ALA A 127 -8.09 -16.68 -6.97
N ARG A 128 -7.68 -15.59 -7.68
CA ARG A 128 -6.31 -15.03 -7.56
C ARG A 128 -6.03 -14.43 -6.19
N ILE A 129 -7.02 -13.75 -5.60
CA ILE A 129 -6.91 -13.18 -4.24
C ILE A 129 -6.71 -14.29 -3.22
N VAL A 130 -7.54 -15.34 -3.24
CA VAL A 130 -7.44 -16.47 -2.31
C VAL A 130 -6.11 -17.19 -2.48
N GLN A 131 -5.73 -17.53 -3.71
CA GLN A 131 -4.47 -18.21 -3.99
C GLN A 131 -3.26 -17.41 -3.53
N GLY A 132 -3.22 -16.10 -3.82
CA GLY A 132 -2.10 -15.24 -3.44
C GLY A 132 -2.02 -15.03 -1.92
N ARG A 133 -3.16 -14.83 -1.27
CA ARG A 133 -3.25 -14.74 0.18
C ARG A 133 -2.73 -16.00 0.85
N THR A 134 -3.25 -17.16 0.47
CA THR A 134 -2.83 -18.45 1.04
C THR A 134 -1.32 -18.64 0.94
N LEU A 135 -0.72 -18.38 -0.23
CA LEU A 135 0.72 -18.52 -0.41
C LEU A 135 1.51 -17.58 0.54
N ILE A 136 1.10 -16.31 0.65
CA ILE A 136 1.79 -15.35 1.51
C ILE A 136 1.65 -15.75 2.99
N GLU A 137 0.46 -16.15 3.42
CA GLU A 137 0.18 -16.56 4.79
C GLU A 137 0.94 -17.84 5.16
N ASP A 138 1.01 -18.82 4.26
CA ASP A 138 1.80 -20.06 4.46
C ASP A 138 3.30 -19.77 4.58
N VAL A 139 3.82 -18.88 3.73
CA VAL A 139 5.24 -18.50 3.73
C VAL A 139 5.60 -17.69 4.96
N THR A 140 4.77 -16.73 5.34
CA THR A 140 5.09 -15.79 6.42
C THR A 140 4.63 -16.25 7.79
N GLY A 141 3.61 -17.12 7.85
CA GLY A 141 2.95 -17.51 9.10
C GLY A 141 2.12 -16.39 9.72
N ARG A 142 1.81 -15.34 8.98
CA ARG A 142 1.07 -14.15 9.42
C ARG A 142 -0.07 -13.85 8.45
N PRO A 143 -1.22 -13.34 8.92
CA PRO A 143 -2.30 -12.93 8.04
C PRO A 143 -1.88 -11.78 7.15
N VAL A 144 -2.40 -11.73 5.93
CA VAL A 144 -2.22 -10.62 4.99
C VAL A 144 -2.95 -9.39 5.53
N ALA A 145 -2.27 -8.25 5.59
CA ALA A 145 -2.84 -7.00 6.09
C ALA A 145 -3.84 -6.35 5.12
N GLY A 146 -3.76 -6.67 3.82
CA GLY A 146 -4.66 -6.10 2.83
C GLY A 146 -4.28 -6.42 1.39
N PHE A 147 -4.90 -5.70 0.47
CA PHE A 147 -4.72 -5.84 -0.96
C PHE A 147 -4.50 -4.49 -1.64
N VAL A 148 -3.51 -4.44 -2.54
CA VAL A 148 -3.32 -3.32 -3.45
C VAL A 148 -3.26 -3.85 -4.88
N ALA A 149 -4.17 -3.40 -5.74
CA ALA A 149 -4.14 -3.82 -7.14
C ALA A 149 -2.89 -3.26 -7.84
N PRO A 150 -2.24 -4.04 -8.74
CA PRO A 150 -1.20 -3.51 -9.60
C PRO A 150 -1.63 -2.23 -10.30
N ALA A 151 -0.74 -1.25 -10.35
CA ALA A 151 -1.01 0.11 -10.85
C ALA A 151 -2.21 0.81 -10.19
N TRP A 152 -2.68 0.37 -9.01
CA TRP A 152 -3.89 0.84 -8.30
C TRP A 152 -5.18 0.75 -9.13
N LEU A 153 -5.24 -0.16 -10.10
CA LEU A 153 -6.38 -0.30 -11.00
C LEU A 153 -7.29 -1.46 -10.60
N TYR A 154 -8.51 -1.10 -10.24
CA TYR A 154 -9.56 -2.03 -9.82
C TYR A 154 -10.68 -2.09 -10.84
N GLY A 155 -11.02 -3.31 -11.27
CA GLY A 155 -12.29 -3.60 -11.93
C GLY A 155 -13.42 -3.77 -10.89
N ARG A 156 -14.67 -3.66 -11.34
CA ARG A 156 -15.84 -3.84 -10.46
C ARG A 156 -15.83 -5.23 -9.81
N GLY A 157 -15.59 -6.28 -10.61
CA GLY A 157 -15.51 -7.65 -10.08
C GLY A 157 -14.44 -7.84 -9.01
N THR A 158 -13.32 -7.10 -9.11
CA THR A 158 -12.26 -7.12 -8.09
C THR A 158 -12.73 -6.48 -6.79
N VAL A 159 -13.40 -5.33 -6.85
CA VAL A 159 -13.88 -4.64 -5.63
C VAL A 159 -14.88 -5.53 -4.88
N ASP A 160 -15.80 -6.18 -5.61
CA ASP A 160 -16.79 -7.09 -5.04
C ASP A 160 -16.08 -8.33 -4.42
N ALA A 161 -15.12 -8.93 -5.14
CA ALA A 161 -14.35 -10.09 -4.67
C ALA A 161 -13.52 -9.81 -3.40
N LEU A 162 -13.01 -8.60 -3.22
CA LEU A 162 -12.23 -8.24 -2.01
C LEU A 162 -13.07 -8.33 -0.74
N ALA A 163 -14.34 -7.92 -0.79
CA ALA A 163 -15.27 -8.01 0.33
C ALA A 163 -15.58 -9.48 0.65
N ASP A 164 -15.93 -10.27 -0.37
CA ASP A 164 -16.29 -11.69 -0.23
C ASP A 164 -15.11 -12.55 0.24
N CYS A 165 -13.88 -12.21 -0.18
CA CYS A 165 -12.65 -12.87 0.30
C CYS A 165 -12.22 -12.40 1.70
N GLY A 166 -12.92 -11.46 2.32
CA GLY A 166 -12.61 -10.98 3.67
C GLY A 166 -11.29 -10.21 3.75
N MET A 167 -10.90 -9.49 2.68
CA MET A 167 -9.69 -8.66 2.74
C MET A 167 -9.87 -7.53 3.74
N PRO A 168 -8.95 -7.38 4.73
CA PRO A 168 -9.12 -6.37 5.79
C PRO A 168 -9.08 -4.95 5.24
N LEU A 169 -8.12 -4.67 4.37
CA LEU A 169 -7.84 -3.36 3.79
C LEU A 169 -7.65 -3.47 2.28
N ALA A 170 -8.01 -2.39 1.59
CA ALA A 170 -7.59 -2.16 0.22
C ALA A 170 -7.10 -0.71 0.05
N GLU A 171 -6.18 -0.49 -0.88
CA GLU A 171 -5.62 0.82 -1.19
C GLU A 171 -5.66 1.08 -2.69
N ASP A 172 -6.13 2.27 -3.08
CA ASP A 172 -5.93 2.85 -4.40
C ASP A 172 -5.05 4.11 -4.34
N HIS A 173 -4.84 4.75 -5.47
CA HIS A 173 -3.99 5.94 -5.53
C HIS A 173 -4.46 7.10 -4.63
N LEU A 174 -5.74 7.16 -4.26
CA LEU A 174 -6.34 8.28 -3.54
C LEU A 174 -6.84 7.93 -2.14
N ARG A 175 -7.05 6.65 -1.81
CA ARG A 175 -7.64 6.25 -0.53
C ARG A 175 -7.18 4.88 -0.04
N VAL A 176 -7.35 4.67 1.26
CA VAL A 176 -7.36 3.35 1.90
C VAL A 176 -8.77 3.11 2.43
N TRP A 177 -9.33 1.91 2.21
CA TRP A 177 -10.68 1.59 2.67
C TRP A 177 -10.79 0.15 3.17
N SER A 178 -11.85 -0.13 3.93
CA SER A 178 -12.27 -1.48 4.29
C SER A 178 -13.21 -2.03 3.21
N PRO A 179 -12.84 -3.11 2.49
CA PRO A 179 -13.72 -3.70 1.48
C PRO A 179 -15.06 -4.19 2.06
N ALA A 180 -15.05 -4.79 3.24
CA ALA A 180 -16.24 -5.34 3.88
C ALA A 180 -17.33 -4.28 4.19
N THR A 181 -16.93 -3.03 4.49
CA THR A 181 -17.86 -1.98 4.89
C THR A 181 -17.92 -0.81 3.91
N GLY A 182 -17.03 -0.75 2.93
CA GLY A 182 -16.83 0.40 2.06
C GLY A 182 -16.27 1.65 2.77
N ARG A 183 -16.01 1.57 4.07
CA ARG A 183 -15.56 2.72 4.88
C ARG A 183 -14.18 3.17 4.47
N GLU A 184 -14.04 4.46 4.16
CA GLU A 184 -12.76 5.09 3.93
C GLU A 184 -12.02 5.32 5.27
N LEU A 185 -10.77 4.89 5.30
CA LEU A 185 -9.89 4.95 6.47
C LEU A 185 -8.85 6.07 6.35
N ALA A 186 -8.39 6.34 5.13
CA ALA A 186 -7.51 7.45 4.81
C ALA A 186 -7.79 7.98 3.40
N ARG A 187 -7.61 9.29 3.19
CA ARG A 187 -7.76 9.97 1.91
C ARG A 187 -6.54 10.84 1.63
N GLY A 188 -6.17 10.90 0.36
CA GLY A 188 -5.09 11.69 -0.18
C GLY A 188 -4.25 10.88 -1.17
N PRO A 189 -3.56 11.52 -2.11
CA PRO A 189 -2.73 10.83 -3.08
C PRO A 189 -1.55 10.13 -2.39
N VAL A 190 -1.15 8.98 -2.93
CA VAL A 190 0.13 8.36 -2.57
C VAL A 190 1.26 9.10 -3.28
N ILE A 191 2.34 9.40 -2.56
CA ILE A 191 3.58 9.88 -3.17
C ILE A 191 4.31 8.66 -3.72
N THR A 192 4.53 8.66 -5.02
CA THR A 192 5.28 7.61 -5.72
C THR A 192 6.12 8.22 -6.83
N TRP A 193 7.10 7.47 -7.31
CA TRP A 193 8.02 7.93 -8.34
C TRP A 193 7.88 7.10 -9.61
N ALA A 194 8.34 7.66 -10.71
CA ALA A 194 8.32 7.01 -12.01
C ALA A 194 9.60 7.33 -12.77
N SER A 195 10.24 6.29 -13.32
CA SER A 195 11.53 6.40 -13.98
C SER A 195 11.51 6.01 -15.46
N ARG A 196 10.35 5.59 -16.00
CA ARG A 196 10.24 5.05 -17.37
C ARG A 196 10.57 6.07 -18.49
N THR A 197 10.37 7.36 -18.25
CA THR A 197 10.72 8.43 -19.17
C THR A 197 11.20 9.65 -18.39
N ALA A 198 12.04 10.50 -19.02
CA ALA A 198 12.55 11.74 -18.41
C ALA A 198 11.41 12.67 -17.95
N LEU A 199 10.31 12.75 -18.71
CA LEU A 199 9.14 13.55 -18.35
C LEU A 199 8.45 13.00 -17.09
N ARG A 200 8.24 11.68 -17.02
CA ARG A 200 7.63 11.04 -15.84
C ARG A 200 8.53 11.15 -14.61
N LEU A 201 9.84 11.00 -14.80
CA LEU A 201 10.81 11.21 -13.73
C LEU A 201 10.73 12.64 -13.20
N GLY A 202 10.80 13.66 -14.06
CA GLY A 202 10.71 15.06 -13.65
C GLY A 202 9.38 15.40 -12.96
N SER A 203 8.25 14.96 -13.54
CA SER A 203 6.92 15.21 -12.96
C SER A 203 6.73 14.52 -11.61
N SER A 204 7.22 13.28 -11.42
CA SER A 204 7.13 12.58 -10.15
C SER A 204 8.00 13.24 -9.06
N LEU A 205 9.19 13.73 -9.41
CA LEU A 205 10.03 14.51 -8.50
C LEU A 205 9.34 15.81 -8.03
N ALA A 206 8.71 16.53 -8.97
CA ALA A 206 7.95 17.75 -8.67
C ALA A 206 6.72 17.46 -7.79
N ALA A 207 5.97 16.41 -8.11
CA ALA A 207 4.82 15.97 -7.31
C ALA A 207 5.24 15.58 -5.89
N ALA A 208 6.30 14.79 -5.73
CA ALA A 208 6.83 14.42 -4.41
C ALA A 208 7.28 15.65 -3.62
N ALA A 209 7.91 16.64 -4.28
CA ALA A 209 8.33 17.89 -3.64
C ALA A 209 7.13 18.71 -3.12
N ALA A 210 6.04 18.76 -3.85
CA ALA A 210 4.82 19.45 -3.43
C ALA A 210 4.08 18.69 -2.32
N LEU A 211 3.84 17.39 -2.51
CA LEU A 211 3.00 16.58 -1.63
C LEU A 211 3.62 16.30 -0.26
N ARG A 212 4.96 16.27 -0.14
CA ARG A 212 5.63 16.04 1.17
C ARG A 212 5.25 17.08 2.24
N HIS A 213 4.87 18.28 1.82
CA HIS A 213 4.45 19.38 2.70
C HIS A 213 2.92 19.50 2.82
N ALA A 214 2.16 18.69 2.10
CA ALA A 214 0.71 18.78 2.10
C ALA A 214 0.13 18.52 3.50
N PRO A 215 -0.92 19.25 3.92
CA PRO A 215 -1.48 19.16 5.28
C PRO A 215 -2.38 17.92 5.49
N MET A 216 -2.07 16.80 4.83
CA MET A 216 -2.81 15.54 4.96
C MET A 216 -2.64 14.94 6.35
N LYS A 217 -3.72 14.35 6.89
CA LYS A 217 -3.69 13.60 8.15
C LYS A 217 -2.87 12.33 8.04
N VAL A 218 -2.98 11.64 6.91
CA VAL A 218 -2.21 10.45 6.57
C VAL A 218 -1.45 10.73 5.28
N LEU A 219 -0.13 10.72 5.35
CA LEU A 219 0.74 10.78 4.19
C LEU A 219 1.14 9.35 3.82
N ARG A 220 0.97 8.99 2.55
CA ARG A 220 1.33 7.67 2.02
C ARG A 220 2.50 7.80 1.05
N VAL A 221 3.49 6.93 1.20
CA VAL A 221 4.69 6.88 0.37
C VAL A 221 4.85 5.45 -0.15
N GLY A 222 4.82 5.27 -1.47
CA GLY A 222 5.00 3.99 -2.15
C GLY A 222 6.24 4.03 -3.04
N VAL A 223 7.20 3.14 -2.80
CA VAL A 223 8.43 3.02 -3.59
C VAL A 223 8.46 1.71 -4.36
N HIS A 224 9.16 1.68 -5.50
CA HIS A 224 9.27 0.51 -6.36
C HIS A 224 10.74 0.10 -6.53
N PRO A 225 11.04 -1.18 -6.75
CA PRO A 225 12.41 -1.65 -6.93
C PRO A 225 13.24 -0.88 -7.98
N PRO A 226 12.69 -0.47 -9.14
CA PRO A 226 13.45 0.33 -10.09
C PRO A 226 13.89 1.71 -9.59
N ASP A 227 13.26 2.26 -8.55
CA ASP A 227 13.57 3.60 -8.04
C ASP A 227 15.00 3.69 -7.50
N ILE A 228 15.50 2.59 -6.91
CA ILE A 228 16.86 2.55 -6.33
C ILE A 228 17.97 2.74 -7.37
N ARG A 229 17.67 2.46 -8.63
CA ARG A 229 18.62 2.60 -9.76
C ARG A 229 18.83 4.06 -10.18
N HIS A 230 18.02 4.99 -9.65
CA HIS A 230 18.05 6.40 -10.02
C HIS A 230 18.44 7.27 -8.81
N PRO A 231 19.68 7.78 -8.75
CA PRO A 231 20.16 8.58 -7.60
C PRO A 231 19.28 9.80 -7.28
N ALA A 232 18.62 10.39 -8.29
CA ALA A 232 17.69 11.50 -8.08
C ALA A 232 16.43 11.07 -7.32
N LEU A 233 15.91 9.85 -7.60
CA LEU A 233 14.77 9.28 -6.90
C LEU A 233 15.16 8.91 -5.46
N VAL A 234 16.28 8.24 -5.26
CA VAL A 234 16.82 7.90 -3.93
C VAL A 234 16.89 9.13 -3.04
N ARG A 235 17.51 10.22 -3.53
CA ARG A 235 17.57 11.50 -2.79
C ARG A 235 16.18 12.10 -2.51
N SER A 236 15.25 11.97 -3.46
CA SER A 236 13.88 12.48 -3.30
C SER A 236 13.09 11.67 -2.28
N ILE A 237 13.23 10.34 -2.26
CA ILE A 237 12.64 9.42 -1.28
C ILE A 237 13.15 9.77 0.11
N ASP A 238 14.47 9.77 0.31
CA ASP A 238 15.10 10.11 1.60
C ASP A 238 14.63 11.49 2.11
N LYS A 239 14.67 12.51 1.26
CA LYS A 239 14.20 13.86 1.62
C LYS A 239 12.71 13.88 1.99
N THR A 240 11.88 13.10 1.28
CA THR A 240 10.45 13.03 1.55
C THR A 240 10.17 12.40 2.90
N LEU A 241 10.82 11.27 3.21
CA LEU A 241 10.68 10.59 4.49
C LEU A 241 11.23 11.46 5.64
N LYS A 242 12.43 12.03 5.49
CA LYS A 242 13.02 12.97 6.44
C LYS A 242 12.10 14.14 6.81
N THR A 243 11.45 14.72 5.80
CA THR A 243 10.50 15.81 6.01
C THR A 243 9.22 15.31 6.68
N ALA A 244 8.73 14.14 6.28
CA ALA A 244 7.49 13.59 6.80
C ALA A 244 7.58 13.26 8.29
N VAL A 245 8.65 12.63 8.76
CA VAL A 245 8.81 12.24 10.17
C VAL A 245 8.99 13.41 11.14
N GLN A 246 9.28 14.62 10.64
CA GLN A 246 9.31 15.82 11.47
C GLN A 246 7.93 16.23 12.02
N SER A 247 6.85 15.83 11.35
CA SER A 247 5.48 16.24 11.69
C SER A 247 4.47 15.10 11.67
N ARG A 248 4.90 13.89 11.40
CA ARG A 248 4.08 12.68 11.31
C ARG A 248 4.75 11.52 12.01
N GLN A 249 3.94 10.68 12.63
CA GLN A 249 4.38 9.46 13.26
C GLN A 249 4.36 8.32 12.21
N PRO A 250 5.47 7.59 12.01
CA PRO A 250 5.45 6.34 11.26
C PRO A 250 4.42 5.37 11.85
N ALA A 251 3.59 4.78 11.01
CA ALA A 251 2.47 3.95 11.42
C ALA A 251 2.31 2.73 10.52
N SER A 252 1.70 1.68 11.05
CA SER A 252 1.21 0.54 10.28
C SER A 252 -0.19 0.81 9.71
N TYR A 253 -0.58 0.10 8.66
CA TYR A 253 -1.93 0.17 8.11
C TYR A 253 -2.98 -0.36 9.11
N ALA A 254 -2.63 -1.36 9.94
CA ALA A 254 -3.50 -1.86 11.00
C ALA A 254 -3.97 -0.73 11.95
N GLN A 255 -3.13 0.26 12.24
CA GLN A 255 -3.50 1.39 13.08
C GLN A 255 -4.62 2.26 12.48
N LEU A 256 -4.85 2.22 11.16
CA LEU A 256 -6.02 2.87 10.55
C LEU A 256 -7.33 2.17 10.91
N MET A 257 -7.30 0.84 11.08
CA MET A 257 -8.46 0.04 11.50
C MET A 257 -8.84 0.39 12.94
N ASP A 258 -7.87 0.39 13.86
CA ASP A 258 -8.08 0.67 15.28
C ASP A 258 -8.62 2.09 15.52
N ALA A 259 -8.09 3.07 14.78
CA ALA A 259 -8.55 4.44 14.82
C ALA A 259 -10.03 4.62 14.41
N GLY A 260 -10.58 3.64 13.69
CA GLY A 260 -11.98 3.62 13.24
C GLY A 260 -12.94 2.95 14.21
N VAL A 261 -12.50 1.96 14.98
CA VAL A 261 -13.33 1.25 15.96
C VAL A 261 -13.75 2.17 17.11
N GLY A 262 -12.88 3.08 17.54
CA GLY A 262 -13.18 4.06 18.58
C GLY A 262 -14.29 5.08 18.25
N ARG A 263 -14.83 5.10 17.02
CA ARG A 263 -15.99 5.94 16.64
C ARG A 263 -17.34 5.20 16.72
N MET A 264 -17.35 3.90 16.88
CA MET A 264 -18.59 3.11 16.99
C MET A 264 -19.05 2.90 18.42
N ILE A 265 -18.24 3.29 19.41
CA ILE A 265 -18.51 3.08 20.86
C ILE A 265 -18.74 4.42 21.59
N ALA A 266 -18.71 5.52 20.89
CA ALA A 266 -19.04 6.87 21.38
C ALA A 266 -20.29 7.37 20.61
#